data_c4a346ede164f971c676de27a8023e37
#
_entry.id   c4a346ede164f971c676de27a8023e37
#
_cell.length_a   1.000
_cell.length_b   1.000
_cell.length_c   1.000
_cell.angle_alpha   90.00
_cell.angle_beta   90.00
_cell.angle_gamma   90.00
#
_symmetry.space_group_name_H-M   'P 1'
#
loop_
_entity.id
_entity.type
_entity.pdbx_description
1 polymer ?
#
loop_
_entity_poly.entity_id
_entity_poly.type
_entity_poly.pdbx_seq_one_letter_code
_entity_poly.pdbx_strand_id
1 'polypeptide(L)'
;MKKLEKRVSAVLVAAGSSTRMGFDKLSFDLGGETVLHRSIRAFEQDPLVTEIVLVAGKNRAFVEQQAADCTKPVQIVTGGTTRAESAKNGVLAAAGELVAVHDAARPFVSQAVITAALEAAARCGAAAPAVPVKDTIKAAARGNGKT
;
A
#
# COMPACT_ATOMS: atom_id res chain seq x y z
N MET A 1 -1.52 10.99 25.25
CA MET A 1 -1.81 10.87 23.79
C MET A 1 -3.29 10.48 23.62
N LYS A 2 -4.06 11.29 22.89
CA LYS A 2 -5.42 10.85 22.51
C LYS A 2 -5.28 9.61 21.61
N LYS A 3 -5.83 8.49 22.05
CA LYS A 3 -5.94 7.28 21.23
C LYS A 3 -6.69 7.63 19.94
N LEU A 4 -6.20 7.22 18.79
CA LEU A 4 -6.93 7.39 17.54
C LEU A 4 -8.22 6.55 17.66
N GLU A 5 -9.38 7.20 17.79
CA GLU A 5 -10.68 6.51 17.93
C GLU A 5 -11.29 6.13 16.58
N LYS A 6 -10.65 6.56 15.47
CA LYS A 6 -11.13 6.31 14.11
C LYS A 6 -10.74 4.92 13.64
N ARG A 7 -11.66 4.26 12.94
CA ARG A 7 -11.35 3.01 12.24
C ARG A 7 -10.45 3.30 11.05
N VAL A 8 -9.42 2.49 10.88
CA VAL A 8 -8.43 2.64 9.81
C VAL A 8 -8.47 1.43 8.89
N SER A 9 -8.66 1.66 7.61
CA SER A 9 -8.50 0.64 6.57
C SER A 9 -7.13 0.78 5.89
N ALA A 10 -6.37 -0.30 5.84
CA ALA A 10 -5.14 -0.36 5.04
C ALA A 10 -5.46 -0.93 3.65
N VAL A 11 -5.29 -0.13 2.61
CA VAL A 11 -5.45 -0.53 1.20
C VAL A 11 -4.08 -0.84 0.61
N LEU A 12 -3.79 -2.11 0.35
CA LEU A 12 -2.54 -2.56 -0.26
C LEU A 12 -2.77 -2.85 -1.75
N VAL A 13 -2.13 -2.07 -2.61
CA VAL A 13 -2.27 -2.20 -4.06
C VAL A 13 -1.31 -3.27 -4.57
N ALA A 14 -1.86 -4.44 -4.91
CA ALA A 14 -1.15 -5.64 -5.37
C ALA A 14 -1.50 -6.03 -6.83
N ALA A 15 -2.29 -5.23 -7.54
CA ALA A 15 -2.78 -5.53 -8.89
C ALA A 15 -1.76 -5.25 -10.01
N GLY A 16 -0.60 -4.65 -9.71
CA GLY A 16 0.40 -4.30 -10.71
C GLY A 16 1.05 -5.52 -11.35
N SER A 17 1.17 -5.52 -12.69
CA SER A 17 1.98 -6.51 -13.41
C SER A 17 3.44 -6.08 -13.41
N SER A 18 4.34 -6.92 -12.88
CA SER A 18 5.80 -6.68 -12.82
C SER A 18 6.50 -6.89 -14.18
N THR A 19 5.85 -6.49 -15.29
CA THR A 19 6.32 -6.78 -16.65
C THR A 19 7.71 -6.23 -16.98
N ARG A 20 8.16 -5.19 -16.27
CA ARG A 20 9.47 -4.55 -16.53
C ARG A 20 10.67 -5.31 -15.99
N MET A 21 10.51 -6.22 -15.04
CA MET A 21 11.63 -6.90 -14.38
C MET A 21 11.70 -8.40 -14.67
N GLY A 22 10.80 -8.95 -15.50
CA GLY A 22 10.82 -10.36 -15.89
C GLY A 22 10.45 -11.37 -14.80
N PHE A 23 10.13 -10.90 -13.57
CA PHE A 23 9.62 -11.73 -12.47
C PHE A 23 8.57 -10.97 -11.66
N ASP A 24 7.72 -11.71 -10.95
CA ASP A 24 6.72 -11.15 -10.07
C ASP A 24 7.38 -10.70 -8.75
N LYS A 25 7.47 -9.37 -8.56
CA LYS A 25 8.07 -8.79 -7.35
C LYS A 25 7.35 -9.19 -6.07
N LEU A 26 6.06 -9.43 -6.13
CA LEU A 26 5.25 -9.74 -4.94
C LEU A 26 5.51 -11.14 -4.40
N SER A 27 5.88 -12.07 -5.29
CA SER A 27 6.22 -13.45 -4.92
C SER A 27 7.69 -13.65 -4.55
N PHE A 28 8.52 -12.61 -4.67
CA PHE A 28 9.94 -12.70 -4.33
C PHE A 28 10.11 -13.05 -2.85
N ASP A 29 10.93 -14.08 -2.58
CA ASP A 29 11.23 -14.55 -1.23
C ASP A 29 12.29 -13.66 -0.57
N LEU A 30 11.98 -13.16 0.62
CA LEU A 30 12.85 -12.35 1.48
C LEU A 30 13.41 -13.17 2.66
N GLY A 31 13.74 -14.43 2.43
CA GLY A 31 14.27 -15.32 3.47
C GLY A 31 13.17 -16.07 4.21
N GLY A 32 12.23 -16.66 3.46
CA GLY A 32 11.12 -17.45 3.98
C GLY A 32 9.79 -16.72 4.06
N GLU A 33 9.74 -15.47 3.63
CA GLU A 33 8.53 -14.66 3.58
C GLU A 33 8.48 -13.89 2.25
N THR A 34 7.35 -13.88 1.56
CA THR A 34 7.22 -13.13 0.30
C THR A 34 7.12 -11.63 0.55
N VAL A 35 7.45 -10.83 -0.45
CA VAL A 35 7.29 -9.37 -0.43
C VAL A 35 5.85 -8.98 -0.07
N LEU A 36 4.85 -9.64 -0.66
CA LEU A 36 3.44 -9.35 -0.38
C LEU A 36 3.08 -9.70 1.06
N HIS A 37 3.44 -10.89 1.53
CA HIS A 37 3.12 -11.32 2.89
C HIS A 37 3.73 -10.37 3.93
N ARG A 38 4.98 -9.97 3.74
CA ARG A 38 5.66 -9.00 4.61
C ARG A 38 4.95 -7.64 4.61
N SER A 39 4.48 -7.17 3.45
CA SER A 39 3.70 -5.93 3.37
C SER A 39 2.36 -6.05 4.12
N ILE A 40 1.65 -7.18 3.99
CA ILE A 40 0.41 -7.44 4.74
C ILE A 40 0.68 -7.40 6.24
N ARG A 41 1.70 -8.13 6.71
CA ARG A 41 2.05 -8.19 8.13
C ARG A 41 2.41 -6.84 8.73
N ALA A 42 3.06 -5.95 7.98
CA ALA A 42 3.40 -4.62 8.46
C ALA A 42 2.14 -3.83 8.88
N PHE A 43 1.05 -3.93 8.13
CA PHE A 43 -0.22 -3.28 8.49
C PHE A 43 -1.06 -4.10 9.46
N GLU A 44 -1.00 -5.42 9.38
CA GLU A 44 -1.67 -6.29 10.35
C GLU A 44 -1.19 -6.06 11.78
N GLN A 45 0.11 -5.88 11.97
CA GLN A 45 0.72 -5.66 13.28
C GLN A 45 0.47 -4.26 13.84
N ASP A 46 0.05 -3.29 13.02
CA ASP A 46 -0.23 -1.94 13.51
C ASP A 46 -1.56 -1.91 14.28
N PRO A 47 -1.54 -1.47 15.56
CA PRO A 47 -2.73 -1.49 16.41
C PRO A 47 -3.82 -0.50 15.97
N LEU A 48 -3.49 0.49 15.14
CA LEU A 48 -4.45 1.47 14.62
C LEU A 48 -5.21 0.93 13.41
N VAL A 49 -4.64 -0.02 12.66
CA VAL A 49 -5.29 -0.63 11.50
C VAL A 49 -6.35 -1.63 11.96
N THR A 50 -7.58 -1.46 11.49
CA THR A 50 -8.73 -2.28 11.88
C THR A 50 -9.15 -3.28 10.81
N GLU A 51 -8.78 -3.06 9.55
CA GLU A 51 -9.03 -3.97 8.43
C GLU A 51 -7.98 -3.78 7.32
N ILE A 52 -7.86 -4.77 6.46
CA ILE A 52 -6.97 -4.76 5.30
C ILE A 52 -7.80 -4.98 4.03
N VAL A 53 -7.62 -4.11 3.04
CA VAL A 53 -8.19 -4.26 1.70
C VAL A 53 -7.05 -4.53 0.73
N LEU A 54 -7.03 -5.72 0.13
CA LEU A 54 -6.04 -6.12 -0.87
C LEU A 54 -6.63 -5.90 -2.26
N VAL A 55 -5.93 -5.14 -3.08
CA VAL A 55 -6.34 -4.90 -4.46
C VAL A 55 -5.55 -5.83 -5.37
N ALA A 56 -6.20 -6.86 -5.91
CA ALA A 56 -5.60 -7.91 -6.72
C ALA A 56 -5.92 -7.75 -8.22
N GLY A 57 -5.02 -8.22 -9.06
CA GLY A 57 -5.21 -8.36 -10.50
C GLY A 57 -5.35 -9.83 -10.90
N LYS A 58 -4.62 -10.23 -11.95
CA LYS A 58 -4.54 -11.62 -12.41
C LYS A 58 -3.92 -12.57 -11.37
N ASN A 59 -3.21 -12.02 -10.39
CA ASN A 59 -2.56 -12.72 -9.30
C ASN A 59 -3.49 -12.97 -8.08
N ARG A 60 -4.81 -12.90 -8.24
CA ARG A 60 -5.78 -12.97 -7.14
C ARG A 60 -5.59 -14.21 -6.26
N ALA A 61 -5.41 -15.39 -6.84
CA ALA A 61 -5.21 -16.62 -6.09
C ALA A 61 -3.96 -16.58 -5.20
N PHE A 62 -2.87 -15.99 -5.71
CA PHE A 62 -1.65 -15.77 -4.93
C PHE A 62 -1.91 -14.78 -3.78
N VAL A 63 -2.61 -13.67 -4.02
CA VAL A 63 -2.97 -12.69 -2.99
C VAL A 63 -3.82 -13.33 -1.89
N GLU A 64 -4.80 -14.15 -2.24
CA GLU A 64 -5.64 -14.91 -1.29
C GLU A 64 -4.79 -15.84 -0.41
N GLN A 65 -3.85 -16.55 -1.02
CA GLN A 65 -2.92 -17.42 -0.29
C GLN A 65 -2.05 -16.65 0.71
N GLN A 66 -1.53 -15.47 0.32
CA GLN A 66 -0.68 -14.66 1.17
C GLN A 66 -1.43 -13.98 2.33
N ALA A 67 -2.74 -13.87 2.24
CA ALA A 67 -3.59 -13.28 3.26
C ALA A 67 -4.25 -14.32 4.18
N ALA A 68 -4.05 -15.61 3.93
CA ALA A 68 -4.79 -16.70 4.58
C ALA A 68 -4.58 -16.78 6.10
N ASP A 69 -3.44 -16.35 6.59
CA ASP A 69 -3.07 -16.33 8.01
C ASP A 69 -3.30 -14.98 8.70
N CYS A 70 -3.82 -13.98 7.97
CA CYS A 70 -4.11 -12.67 8.53
C CYS A 70 -5.25 -12.75 9.54
N THR A 71 -5.02 -12.22 10.74
CA THR A 71 -5.98 -12.25 11.85
C THR A 71 -6.99 -11.10 11.84
N LYS A 72 -6.67 -10.02 11.11
CA LYS A 72 -7.59 -8.90 10.90
C LYS A 72 -8.58 -9.20 9.76
N PRO A 73 -9.75 -8.55 9.73
CA PRO A 73 -10.65 -8.63 8.59
C PRO A 73 -9.93 -8.26 7.28
N VAL A 74 -9.99 -9.15 6.29
CA VAL A 74 -9.41 -8.94 4.97
C VAL A 74 -10.50 -8.96 3.91
N GLN A 75 -10.48 -7.96 3.03
CA GLN A 75 -11.29 -7.92 1.84
C GLN A 75 -10.37 -7.90 0.60
N ILE A 76 -10.70 -8.67 -0.43
CA ILE A 76 -9.94 -8.69 -1.68
C ILE A 76 -10.83 -8.17 -2.81
N VAL A 77 -10.39 -7.10 -3.46
CA VAL A 77 -11.09 -6.44 -4.56
C VAL A 77 -10.27 -6.50 -5.84
N THR A 78 -10.96 -6.39 -6.98
CA THR A 78 -10.30 -6.37 -8.28
C THR A 78 -9.73 -4.99 -8.58
N GLY A 79 -8.49 -4.94 -9.03
CA GLY A 79 -7.83 -3.72 -9.50
C GLY A 79 -8.41 -3.22 -10.82
N GLY A 80 -8.06 -2.00 -11.17
CA GLY A 80 -8.38 -1.38 -12.45
C GLY A 80 -7.26 -1.57 -13.48
N THR A 81 -7.37 -0.87 -14.61
CA THR A 81 -6.38 -0.89 -15.68
C THR A 81 -5.15 -0.06 -15.35
N THR A 82 -5.28 0.89 -14.43
CA THR A 82 -4.20 1.74 -13.94
C THR A 82 -4.00 1.56 -12.43
N ARG A 83 -2.83 2.04 -11.92
CA ARG A 83 -2.57 2.07 -10.48
C ARG A 83 -3.58 2.98 -9.76
N ALA A 84 -3.94 4.10 -10.36
CA ALA A 84 -4.91 5.03 -9.79
C ALA A 84 -6.30 4.40 -9.67
N GLU A 85 -6.77 3.69 -10.70
CA GLU A 85 -8.03 2.94 -10.66
C GLU A 85 -7.99 1.82 -9.61
N SER A 86 -6.88 1.09 -9.51
CA SER A 86 -6.70 0.06 -8.49
C SER A 86 -6.77 0.64 -7.08
N ALA A 87 -6.07 1.74 -6.82
CA ALA A 87 -6.13 2.45 -5.54
C ALA A 87 -7.56 2.94 -5.24
N LYS A 88 -8.25 3.53 -6.23
CA LYS A 88 -9.65 3.96 -6.12
C LYS A 88 -10.57 2.81 -5.73
N ASN A 89 -10.45 1.65 -6.40
CA ASN A 89 -11.28 0.48 -6.10
C ASN A 89 -11.08 0.01 -4.65
N GLY A 90 -9.83 0.00 -4.18
CA GLY A 90 -9.51 -0.32 -2.79
C GLY A 90 -10.10 0.69 -1.80
N VAL A 91 -9.99 1.98 -2.08
CA VAL A 91 -10.54 3.04 -1.22
C VAL A 91 -12.07 2.97 -1.15
N LEU A 92 -12.74 2.68 -2.27
CA LEU A 92 -14.20 2.54 -2.29
C LEU A 92 -14.71 1.32 -1.51
N ALA A 93 -13.88 0.30 -1.34
CA ALA A 93 -14.21 -0.90 -0.55
C ALA A 93 -13.89 -0.73 0.95
N ALA A 94 -13.08 0.25 1.31
CA ALA A 94 -12.66 0.51 2.67
C ALA A 94 -13.85 1.00 3.54
N ALA A 95 -13.99 0.42 4.73
CA ALA A 95 -15.03 0.79 5.70
C ALA A 95 -14.53 1.75 6.79
N GLY A 96 -13.22 2.00 6.84
CA GLY A 96 -12.60 2.90 7.82
C GLY A 96 -12.84 4.38 7.53
N GLU A 97 -12.78 5.20 8.55
CA GLU A 97 -12.85 6.66 8.45
C GLU A 97 -11.53 7.28 7.98
N LEU A 98 -10.44 6.56 8.17
CA LEU A 98 -9.13 6.85 7.60
C LEU A 98 -8.69 5.69 6.70
N VAL A 99 -8.07 6.03 5.59
CA VAL A 99 -7.59 5.04 4.63
C VAL A 99 -6.10 5.26 4.39
N ALA A 100 -5.30 4.24 4.70
CA ALA A 100 -3.89 4.19 4.34
C ALA A 100 -3.74 3.46 3.00
N VAL A 101 -3.25 4.13 1.96
CA VAL A 101 -2.97 3.50 0.66
C VAL A 101 -1.47 3.19 0.56
N HIS A 102 -1.13 1.94 0.31
CA HIS A 102 0.25 1.46 0.27
C HIS A 102 0.51 0.59 -0.97
N ASP A 103 1.71 0.71 -1.52
CA ASP A 103 2.19 -0.19 -2.57
C ASP A 103 2.62 -1.53 -1.96
N ALA A 104 1.95 -2.62 -2.31
CA ALA A 104 2.26 -3.94 -1.78
C ALA A 104 3.68 -4.45 -2.10
N ALA A 105 4.34 -3.87 -3.11
CA ALA A 105 5.73 -4.17 -3.45
C ALA A 105 6.78 -3.43 -2.59
N ARG A 106 6.37 -2.76 -1.51
CA ARG A 106 7.24 -2.03 -0.57
C ARG A 106 7.19 -2.67 0.82
N PRO A 107 7.97 -3.76 1.05
CA PRO A 107 7.82 -4.60 2.25
C PRO A 107 8.49 -4.04 3.51
N PHE A 108 9.24 -2.93 3.41
CA PHE A 108 10.08 -2.41 4.50
C PHE A 108 9.53 -1.16 5.17
N VAL A 109 8.22 -0.90 5.04
CA VAL A 109 7.58 0.16 5.82
C VAL A 109 7.60 -0.20 7.31
N SER A 110 8.09 0.72 8.15
CA SER A 110 8.15 0.48 9.59
C SER A 110 6.85 0.86 10.29
N GLN A 111 6.58 0.24 11.44
CA GLN A 111 5.45 0.58 12.30
C GLN A 111 5.44 2.07 12.65
N ALA A 112 6.59 2.64 12.97
CA ALA A 112 6.72 4.05 13.31
C ALA A 112 6.24 4.97 12.17
N VAL A 113 6.54 4.62 10.90
CA VAL A 113 6.10 5.38 9.73
C VAL A 113 4.59 5.25 9.54
N ILE A 114 4.03 4.04 9.67
CA ILE A 114 2.59 3.81 9.55
C ILE A 114 1.85 4.62 10.61
N THR A 115 2.18 4.44 11.87
CA THR A 115 1.55 5.13 12.99
C THR A 115 1.64 6.65 12.85
N ALA A 116 2.82 7.19 12.55
CA ALA A 116 3.02 8.63 12.40
C ALA A 116 2.20 9.22 11.25
N ALA A 117 2.10 8.51 10.11
CA ALA A 117 1.29 8.95 8.97
C ALA A 117 -0.20 8.95 9.31
N LEU A 118 -0.70 7.91 9.98
CA LEU A 118 -2.10 7.82 10.41
C LEU A 118 -2.47 8.90 11.41
N GLU A 119 -1.63 9.15 12.41
CA GLU A 119 -1.84 10.22 13.39
C GLU A 119 -1.82 11.61 12.73
N ALA A 120 -0.90 11.84 11.80
CA ALA A 120 -0.84 13.09 11.05
C ALA A 120 -2.08 13.28 10.18
N ALA A 121 -2.53 12.24 9.46
CA ALA A 121 -3.74 12.28 8.65
C ALA A 121 -4.99 12.56 9.49
N ALA A 122 -5.08 11.99 10.69
CA ALA A 122 -6.17 12.23 11.62
C ALA A 122 -6.26 13.70 12.09
N ARG A 123 -5.10 14.38 12.22
CA ARG A 123 -5.04 15.79 12.61
C ARG A 123 -5.26 16.75 11.45
N CYS A 124 -4.69 16.46 10.29
CA CYS A 124 -4.57 17.38 9.17
C CYS A 124 -5.49 17.05 7.99
N GLY A 125 -6.21 15.92 8.05
CA GLY A 125 -7.08 15.42 6.96
C GLY A 125 -6.35 14.53 5.97
N ALA A 126 -5.07 14.76 5.68
CA ALA A 126 -4.23 13.93 4.82
C ALA A 126 -2.76 14.03 5.24
N ALA A 127 -2.00 12.96 5.01
CA ALA A 127 -0.56 12.92 5.24
C ALA A 127 0.11 11.92 4.32
N ALA A 128 1.37 12.17 3.98
CA ALA A 128 2.23 11.23 3.28
C ALA A 128 3.63 11.26 3.90
N PRO A 129 4.24 10.09 4.19
CA PRO A 129 5.62 10.05 4.63
C PRO A 129 6.55 10.45 3.47
N ALA A 130 7.58 11.23 3.78
CA ALA A 130 8.55 11.70 2.81
C ALA A 130 9.95 11.70 3.42
N VAL A 131 10.95 11.65 2.54
CA VAL A 131 12.35 11.85 2.90
C VAL A 131 12.90 13.07 2.16
N PRO A 132 13.88 13.81 2.74
CA PRO A 132 14.57 14.87 2.01
C PRO A 132 15.19 14.34 0.72
N VAL A 133 15.05 15.10 -0.36
CA VAL A 133 15.66 14.75 -1.65
C VAL A 133 17.17 14.89 -1.54
N LYS A 134 17.91 13.84 -1.88
CA LYS A 134 19.38 13.83 -1.89
C LYS A 134 19.97 14.24 -3.24
N ASP A 135 19.21 14.05 -4.31
CA ASP A 135 19.64 14.34 -5.68
C ASP A 135 19.34 15.80 -6.05
N THR A 136 20.11 16.34 -7.00
CA THR A 136 19.85 17.66 -7.57
C THR A 136 18.61 17.61 -8.46
N ILE A 137 17.55 18.34 -8.08
CA ILE A 137 16.35 18.47 -8.90
C ILE A 137 16.54 19.58 -9.90
N LYS A 138 16.37 19.29 -11.20
CA LYS A 138 16.36 20.27 -12.28
C LYS A 138 14.96 20.39 -12.85
N ALA A 139 14.44 21.60 -12.94
CA ALA A 139 13.23 21.88 -13.68
C ALA A 139 13.57 22.02 -15.16
N ALA A 140 12.88 21.29 -16.03
CA ALA A 140 13.00 21.43 -17.47
C ALA A 140 11.63 21.75 -18.05
N ALA A 141 11.56 22.79 -18.91
CA ALA A 141 10.38 23.01 -19.72
C ALA A 141 10.30 21.88 -20.76
N ARG A 142 9.11 21.34 -21.02
CA ARG A 142 8.89 20.47 -22.18
C ARG A 142 9.12 21.30 -23.44
N GLY A 143 10.31 21.19 -24.02
CA GLY A 143 10.58 21.69 -25.36
C GLY A 143 9.73 20.90 -26.36
N ASN A 144 9.12 21.58 -27.32
CA ASN A 144 8.56 20.95 -28.51
C ASN A 144 9.74 20.26 -29.22
N GLY A 145 9.84 18.92 -29.10
CA GLY A 145 10.97 18.14 -29.56
C GLY A 145 11.38 18.46 -30.99
N LYS A 146 12.38 19.32 -31.12
CA LYS A 146 13.22 19.48 -32.29
C LYS A 146 14.65 19.57 -31.72
N THR A 147 15.34 18.49 -31.75
CA THR A 147 16.80 18.45 -31.89
C THR A 147 17.10 18.19 -33.34
#